data_37f02f146d32ba144823c4a20735bfce
#
_entry.id   37f02f146d32ba144823c4a20735bfce
#
_cell.length_a   1.000
_cell.length_b   1.000
_cell.length_c   1.000
_cell.angle_alpha   90.00
_cell.angle_beta   90.00
_cell.angle_gamma   90.00
#
_symmetry.space_group_name_H-M   'P 1'
#
loop_
_entity.id
_entity.type
_entity.pdbx_description
1 polymer ?
#
loop_
_entity_poly.entity_id
_entity_poly.type
_entity_poly.pdbx_seq_one_letter_code
_entity_poly.pdbx_strand_id
1 'polypeptide(L)'
;MENQEKNYKEYYTIDFSHIFKTLWKRIWLIALCGLLAAAIGFSISAFGIAPTYSSSVKLYVNNSSISLGNTNFSISASELTAAQSLVRTYGDILDSWNTLERVIEKADVDYTWEELSEMIAYAPSNETEIMLVTVTCEDPYEATKIANAIAEVLPVRISEVIDGASMEIVAPAIPNLEKVAPSITQYTAIGLVLGILISVIALIVLALMDDTIHDEEYVLETYNYPILGKVPDLLNAGNKSYGYYSQKHKRAGN
;
A
#
# COMPACT_ATOMS: atom_id res chain seq x y z
N MET A 1 18.00 61.70 21.06
CA MET A 1 16.73 61.16 20.52
C MET A 1 17.09 59.93 19.70
N GLU A 2 17.11 58.80 20.35
CA GLU A 2 17.54 57.55 19.78
C GLU A 2 16.27 56.73 19.49
N ASN A 3 15.93 56.62 18.18
CA ASN A 3 14.80 55.82 17.71
C ASN A 3 15.16 54.35 17.87
N GLN A 4 14.61 53.71 18.89
CA GLN A 4 14.56 52.26 19.02
C GLN A 4 13.44 51.76 18.11
N GLU A 5 13.76 51.39 16.90
CA GLU A 5 12.91 50.55 16.07
C GLU A 5 12.79 49.17 16.76
N LYS A 6 11.68 48.96 17.45
CA LYS A 6 11.27 47.65 17.94
C LYS A 6 10.94 46.78 16.73
N ASN A 7 11.89 45.96 16.39
CA ASN A 7 11.73 44.88 15.41
C ASN A 7 10.76 43.85 16.00
N TYR A 8 9.48 44.00 15.72
CA TYR A 8 8.46 42.99 16.04
C TYR A 8 8.67 41.81 15.13
N LYS A 9 9.40 40.81 15.62
CA LYS A 9 9.35 39.47 15.00
C LYS A 9 7.95 38.93 15.26
N GLU A 10 7.11 38.89 14.21
CA GLU A 10 5.85 38.15 14.22
C GLU A 10 6.19 36.68 14.44
N TYR A 11 6.10 36.21 15.65
CA TYR A 11 6.12 34.80 15.96
C TYR A 11 4.71 34.27 15.70
N TYR A 12 4.51 33.60 14.57
CA TYR A 12 3.32 32.77 14.33
C TYR A 12 3.36 31.62 15.34
N THR A 13 2.71 31.79 16.46
CA THR A 13 2.49 30.68 17.38
C THR A 13 1.38 29.82 16.83
N ILE A 14 1.76 28.67 16.23
CA ILE A 14 0.79 27.69 15.74
C ILE A 14 0.15 27.03 16.96
N ASP A 15 -1.09 27.40 17.26
CA ASP A 15 -1.86 26.78 18.35
C ASP A 15 -2.39 25.40 17.92
N PHE A 16 -1.61 24.38 18.27
CA PHE A 16 -1.98 22.99 18.02
C PHE A 16 -3.30 22.58 18.66
N SER A 17 -3.68 23.20 19.78
CA SER A 17 -4.94 22.94 20.48
C SER A 17 -6.13 23.41 19.65
N HIS A 18 -6.01 24.57 19.00
CA HIS A 18 -7.05 25.10 18.11
C HIS A 18 -7.24 24.23 16.87
N ILE A 19 -6.13 23.80 16.23
CA ILE A 19 -6.16 22.91 15.08
C ILE A 19 -6.86 21.59 15.45
N PHE A 20 -6.52 21.01 16.60
CA PHE A 20 -7.12 19.75 17.07
C PHE A 20 -8.62 19.90 17.36
N LYS A 21 -9.05 20.97 18.02
CA LYS A 21 -10.48 21.26 18.26
C LYS A 21 -11.25 21.44 16.96
N THR A 22 -10.67 22.12 15.98
CA THR A 22 -11.27 22.33 14.65
C THR A 22 -11.41 21.03 13.87
N LEU A 23 -10.38 20.18 13.89
CA LEU A 23 -10.43 18.83 13.29
C LEU A 23 -11.53 17.98 13.94
N TRP A 24 -11.60 17.98 15.27
CA TRP A 24 -12.60 17.21 16.01
C TRP A 24 -14.03 17.66 15.71
N LYS A 25 -14.25 18.96 15.62
CA LYS A 25 -15.56 19.53 15.28
C LYS A 25 -16.00 19.19 13.85
N ARG A 26 -15.02 19.03 12.93
CA ARG A 26 -15.27 18.77 11.51
C ARG A 26 -14.94 17.33 11.09
N ILE A 27 -14.84 16.40 12.05
CA ILE A 27 -14.52 14.98 11.81
C ILE A 27 -15.49 14.33 10.82
N TRP A 28 -16.74 14.79 10.78
CA TRP A 28 -17.72 14.31 9.83
C TRP A 28 -17.36 14.65 8.37
N LEU A 29 -16.77 15.81 8.13
CA LEU A 29 -16.26 16.18 6.80
C LEU A 29 -15.11 15.26 6.38
N ILE A 30 -14.20 14.95 7.32
CA ILE A 30 -13.10 14.02 7.07
C ILE A 30 -13.65 12.64 6.69
N ALA A 31 -14.62 12.15 7.46
CA ALA A 31 -15.26 10.86 7.20
C ALA A 31 -15.98 10.85 5.83
N LEU A 32 -16.69 11.92 5.50
CA LEU A 32 -17.37 12.06 4.21
C LEU A 32 -16.40 12.05 3.03
N CYS A 33 -15.31 12.85 3.11
CA CYS A 33 -14.27 12.88 2.08
C CYS A 33 -13.56 11.53 1.94
N GLY A 34 -13.26 10.87 3.07
CA GLY A 34 -12.69 9.53 3.07
C GLY A 34 -13.59 8.51 2.37
N LEU A 35 -14.91 8.56 2.66
CA LEU A 35 -15.88 7.66 2.07
C LEU A 35 -16.06 7.92 0.56
N LEU A 36 -16.08 9.19 0.12
CA LEU A 36 -16.13 9.54 -1.29
C LEU A 36 -14.89 9.05 -2.05
N ALA A 37 -13.70 9.25 -1.47
CA ALA A 37 -12.45 8.78 -2.08
C ALA A 37 -12.38 7.23 -2.11
N ALA A 38 -12.89 6.55 -1.07
CA ALA A 38 -13.02 5.10 -1.07
C ALA A 38 -13.99 4.61 -2.17
N ALA A 39 -15.10 5.31 -2.38
CA ALA A 39 -16.06 4.99 -3.46
C ALA A 39 -15.43 5.18 -4.86
N ILE A 40 -14.59 6.20 -5.03
CA ILE A 40 -13.82 6.39 -6.27
C ILE A 40 -12.82 5.24 -6.46
N GLY A 41 -12.05 4.88 -5.44
CA GLY A 41 -11.11 3.75 -5.48
C GLY A 41 -11.80 2.43 -5.79
N PHE A 42 -12.97 2.19 -5.19
CA PHE A 42 -13.83 1.04 -5.51
C PHE A 42 -14.27 1.05 -6.98
N SER A 43 -14.75 2.19 -7.48
CA SER A 43 -15.23 2.32 -8.86
C SER A 43 -14.11 2.07 -9.88
N ILE A 44 -12.91 2.60 -9.64
CA ILE A 44 -11.75 2.38 -10.50
C ILE A 44 -11.38 0.89 -10.52
N SER A 45 -11.34 0.23 -9.36
CA SER A 45 -11.00 -1.20 -9.27
C SER A 45 -12.07 -2.11 -9.85
N ALA A 46 -13.36 -1.75 -9.74
CA ALA A 46 -14.44 -2.60 -10.20
C ALA A 46 -14.74 -2.47 -11.71
N PHE A 47 -14.54 -1.27 -12.26
CA PHE A 47 -14.96 -0.95 -13.64
C PHE A 47 -13.82 -0.44 -14.52
N GLY A 48 -12.72 0.06 -13.93
CA GLY A 48 -11.64 0.70 -14.67
C GLY A 48 -10.49 -0.23 -15.06
N ILE A 49 -10.31 -1.35 -14.35
CA ILE A 49 -9.19 -2.27 -14.56
C ILE A 49 -9.73 -3.63 -14.95
N ALA A 50 -9.21 -4.19 -16.06
CA ALA A 50 -9.56 -5.53 -16.50
C ALA A 50 -9.16 -6.58 -15.43
N PRO A 51 -10.03 -7.57 -15.15
CA PRO A 51 -9.68 -8.63 -14.22
C PRO A 51 -8.56 -9.50 -14.79
N THR A 52 -7.56 -9.85 -13.97
CA THR A 52 -6.50 -10.77 -14.36
C THR A 52 -6.58 -12.06 -13.57
N TYR A 53 -6.17 -13.14 -14.22
CA TYR A 53 -6.16 -14.50 -13.71
C TYR A 53 -4.73 -15.02 -13.71
N SER A 54 -4.41 -15.92 -12.78
CA SER A 54 -3.08 -16.53 -12.75
C SER A 54 -3.18 -18.05 -12.88
N SER A 55 -2.25 -18.60 -13.65
CA SER A 55 -2.03 -20.04 -13.72
C SER A 55 -0.58 -20.34 -13.39
N SER A 56 -0.32 -21.41 -12.66
CA SER A 56 1.02 -21.72 -12.17
C SER A 56 1.41 -23.14 -12.50
N VAL A 57 2.67 -23.33 -12.88
CA VAL A 57 3.31 -24.61 -13.07
C VAL A 57 4.42 -24.82 -12.03
N LYS A 58 4.61 -26.06 -11.58
CA LYS A 58 5.69 -26.44 -10.67
C LYS A 58 6.70 -27.31 -11.37
N LEU A 59 7.95 -26.87 -11.33
CA LEU A 59 9.08 -27.53 -11.98
C LEU A 59 10.11 -27.90 -10.92
N TYR A 60 10.50 -29.18 -10.88
CA TYR A 60 11.59 -29.65 -10.01
C TYR A 60 12.93 -29.37 -10.69
N VAL A 61 13.80 -28.70 -9.96
CA VAL A 61 15.13 -28.31 -10.43
C VAL A 61 16.14 -29.30 -9.91
N ASN A 62 16.77 -30.07 -10.79
CA ASN A 62 17.83 -30.99 -10.42
C ASN A 62 19.14 -30.60 -11.12
N ASN A 63 20.19 -30.48 -10.31
CA ASN A 63 21.55 -30.33 -10.83
C ASN A 63 22.41 -31.50 -10.33
N SER A 64 22.52 -32.53 -11.16
CA SER A 64 23.28 -33.74 -10.85
C SER A 64 24.79 -33.50 -10.65
N SER A 65 25.29 -32.30 -10.97
CA SER A 65 26.70 -31.94 -10.74
C SER A 65 27.09 -31.79 -9.25
N ILE A 66 26.11 -31.76 -8.34
CA ILE A 66 26.35 -31.62 -6.89
C ILE A 66 26.33 -32.99 -6.16
N SER A 67 25.97 -34.07 -6.85
CA SER A 67 25.94 -35.43 -6.25
C SER A 67 27.32 -36.06 -6.15
N LEU A 68 28.21 -35.49 -5.39
CA LEU A 68 29.46 -36.10 -4.96
C LEU A 68 29.39 -36.42 -3.47
N GLY A 69 28.94 -37.64 -3.13
CA GLY A 69 29.14 -38.14 -1.77
C GLY A 69 27.89 -38.71 -1.13
N ASN A 70 27.89 -40.01 -1.14
CA ASN A 70 27.02 -40.92 -0.39
C ASN A 70 27.02 -40.59 1.10
N THR A 71 26.12 -39.73 1.62
CA THR A 71 25.82 -39.67 3.05
C THR A 71 24.48 -38.97 3.30
N ASN A 72 23.53 -39.72 3.90
CA ASN A 72 22.41 -39.32 4.73
C ASN A 72 21.72 -37.96 4.50
N PHE A 73 20.47 -38.02 4.12
CA PHE A 73 19.47 -36.97 4.02
C PHE A 73 19.40 -36.09 5.29
N SER A 74 20.25 -35.11 5.37
CA SER A 74 19.99 -33.90 6.14
C SER A 74 20.15 -32.74 5.17
N ILE A 75 19.02 -32.15 4.74
CA ILE A 75 19.02 -30.94 3.94
C ILE A 75 19.76 -29.88 4.74
N SER A 76 20.98 -29.56 4.34
CA SER A 76 21.75 -28.52 5.01
C SER A 76 21.29 -27.15 4.51
N ALA A 77 21.40 -26.12 5.35
CA ALA A 77 21.08 -24.74 4.96
C ALA A 77 21.87 -24.28 3.70
N SER A 78 23.03 -24.87 3.44
CA SER A 78 23.82 -24.59 2.23
C SER A 78 23.20 -25.18 0.97
N GLU A 79 22.60 -26.37 1.05
CA GLU A 79 21.89 -27.00 -0.11
C GLU A 79 20.65 -26.20 -0.48
N LEU A 80 19.91 -25.72 0.53
CA LEU A 80 18.76 -24.86 0.32
C LEU A 80 19.13 -23.52 -0.36
N THR A 81 20.23 -22.88 0.09
CA THR A 81 20.73 -21.65 -0.53
C THR A 81 21.18 -21.91 -1.98
N ALA A 82 21.79 -23.06 -2.26
CA ALA A 82 22.18 -23.45 -3.60
C ALA A 82 20.97 -23.66 -4.49
N ALA A 83 19.93 -24.33 -4.01
CA ALA A 83 18.66 -24.52 -4.75
C ALA A 83 17.98 -23.20 -5.10
N GLN A 84 17.91 -22.25 -4.16
CA GLN A 84 17.39 -20.91 -4.42
C GLN A 84 18.21 -20.15 -5.47
N SER A 85 19.53 -20.32 -5.45
CA SER A 85 20.42 -19.72 -6.44
C SER A 85 20.19 -20.32 -7.85
N LEU A 86 19.92 -21.63 -7.93
CA LEU A 86 19.57 -22.30 -9.20
C LEU A 86 18.23 -21.80 -9.76
N VAL A 87 17.21 -21.63 -8.91
CA VAL A 87 15.92 -21.07 -9.34
C VAL A 87 16.07 -19.68 -9.94
N ARG A 88 16.95 -18.84 -9.39
CA ARG A 88 17.26 -17.52 -9.98
C ARG A 88 17.93 -17.65 -11.33
N THR A 89 18.96 -18.48 -11.44
CA THR A 89 19.66 -18.72 -12.71
C THR A 89 18.72 -19.24 -13.79
N TYR A 90 17.83 -20.16 -13.42
CA TYR A 90 16.84 -20.71 -14.35
C TYR A 90 15.75 -19.70 -14.71
N GLY A 91 15.41 -18.81 -13.77
CA GLY A 91 14.57 -17.67 -14.02
C GLY A 91 15.18 -16.69 -15.04
N ASP A 92 16.48 -16.40 -14.90
CA ASP A 92 17.19 -15.54 -15.86
C ASP A 92 17.25 -16.16 -17.26
N ILE A 93 17.34 -17.50 -17.35
CA ILE A 93 17.26 -18.22 -18.62
C ILE A 93 15.85 -18.16 -19.21
N LEU A 94 14.82 -18.30 -18.36
CA LEU A 94 13.42 -18.17 -18.77
C LEU A 94 13.13 -16.79 -19.33
N ASP A 95 13.60 -15.73 -18.64
CA ASP A 95 13.36 -14.32 -19.00
C ASP A 95 14.19 -13.86 -20.23
N SER A 96 15.04 -14.72 -20.77
CA SER A 96 15.79 -14.41 -21.99
C SER A 96 14.86 -14.36 -23.23
N TRP A 97 15.06 -13.36 -24.11
CA TRP A 97 14.27 -13.16 -25.34
C TRP A 97 14.13 -14.43 -26.17
N ASN A 98 15.20 -15.21 -26.28
CA ASN A 98 15.23 -16.44 -27.08
C ASN A 98 14.36 -17.55 -26.48
N THR A 99 14.28 -17.65 -25.15
CA THR A 99 13.40 -18.62 -24.47
C THR A 99 11.94 -18.17 -24.58
N LEU A 100 11.67 -16.88 -24.37
CA LEU A 100 10.32 -16.34 -24.44
C LEU A 100 9.75 -16.42 -25.85
N GLU A 101 10.54 -16.16 -26.91
CA GLU A 101 10.10 -16.38 -28.29
C GLU A 101 9.68 -17.84 -28.57
N ARG A 102 10.46 -18.82 -28.07
CA ARG A 102 10.06 -20.22 -28.17
C ARG A 102 8.79 -20.56 -27.41
N VAL A 103 8.57 -19.90 -26.25
CA VAL A 103 7.33 -20.05 -25.50
C VAL A 103 6.15 -19.47 -26.26
N ILE A 104 6.30 -18.29 -26.85
CA ILE A 104 5.27 -17.65 -27.70
C ILE A 104 4.88 -18.52 -28.87
N GLU A 105 5.87 -19.05 -29.60
CA GLU A 105 5.65 -19.96 -30.73
C GLU A 105 4.94 -21.25 -30.27
N LYS A 106 5.39 -21.82 -29.13
CA LYS A 106 4.82 -23.08 -28.61
C LYS A 106 3.42 -22.89 -28.06
N ALA A 107 3.17 -21.76 -27.40
CA ALA A 107 1.87 -21.39 -26.87
C ALA A 107 0.92 -20.87 -27.95
N ASP A 108 1.41 -20.56 -29.16
CA ASP A 108 0.62 -19.97 -30.24
C ASP A 108 -0.24 -18.80 -29.74
N VAL A 109 0.44 -17.76 -29.22
CA VAL A 109 -0.13 -16.53 -28.64
C VAL A 109 0.49 -15.31 -29.34
N ASP A 110 -0.25 -14.20 -29.38
CA ASP A 110 0.15 -12.98 -30.08
C ASP A 110 0.64 -11.92 -29.08
N TYR A 111 1.77 -12.21 -28.42
CA TYR A 111 2.47 -11.29 -27.52
C TYR A 111 3.89 -11.07 -27.98
N THR A 112 4.45 -9.92 -27.61
CA THR A 112 5.89 -9.69 -27.72
C THR A 112 6.62 -10.36 -26.55
N TRP A 113 7.92 -10.60 -26.70
CA TRP A 113 8.70 -11.20 -25.61
C TRP A 113 8.74 -10.29 -24.37
N GLU A 114 8.71 -8.93 -24.56
CA GLU A 114 8.65 -7.94 -23.48
C GLU A 114 7.34 -8.06 -22.71
N GLU A 115 6.21 -8.11 -23.40
CA GLU A 115 4.89 -8.28 -22.77
C GLU A 115 4.81 -9.59 -22.00
N LEU A 116 5.31 -10.67 -22.60
CA LEU A 116 5.31 -11.98 -21.95
C LEU A 116 6.20 -12.00 -20.68
N SER A 117 7.37 -11.33 -20.72
CA SER A 117 8.25 -11.19 -19.56
C SER A 117 7.54 -10.51 -18.38
N GLU A 118 6.74 -9.46 -18.63
CA GLU A 118 5.96 -8.77 -17.59
C GLU A 118 4.82 -9.63 -17.01
N MET A 119 4.33 -10.60 -17.77
CA MET A 119 3.25 -11.51 -17.37
C MET A 119 3.75 -12.69 -16.52
N ILE A 120 5.06 -12.96 -16.50
CA ILE A 120 5.67 -14.12 -15.87
C ILE A 120 6.31 -13.72 -14.54
N ALA A 121 5.99 -14.46 -13.48
CA ALA A 121 6.70 -14.40 -12.20
C ALA A 121 7.21 -15.79 -11.83
N TYR A 122 8.41 -15.86 -11.27
CA TYR A 122 8.99 -17.12 -10.81
C TYR A 122 9.60 -16.98 -9.41
N ALA A 123 9.46 -18.03 -8.61
CA ALA A 123 9.99 -18.09 -7.25
C ALA A 123 10.23 -19.53 -6.81
N PRO A 124 11.14 -19.79 -5.86
CA PRO A 124 11.22 -21.09 -5.20
C PRO A 124 9.95 -21.35 -4.38
N SER A 125 9.40 -22.55 -4.49
CA SER A 125 8.22 -22.96 -3.74
C SER A 125 8.62 -23.42 -2.35
N ASN A 126 8.19 -22.70 -1.29
CA ASN A 126 8.39 -23.06 0.11
C ASN A 126 9.83 -23.48 0.47
N GLU A 127 10.80 -22.73 0.00
CA GLU A 127 12.24 -23.01 0.26
C GLU A 127 12.68 -24.41 -0.20
N THR A 128 12.08 -24.94 -1.27
CA THR A 128 12.42 -26.23 -1.86
C THR A 128 13.14 -26.05 -3.19
N GLU A 129 13.61 -27.15 -3.77
CA GLU A 129 14.18 -27.23 -5.13
C GLU A 129 13.10 -27.15 -6.22
N ILE A 130 11.88 -26.73 -5.86
CA ILE A 130 10.77 -26.59 -6.80
C ILE A 130 10.66 -25.12 -7.22
N MET A 131 10.78 -24.88 -8.50
CA MET A 131 10.50 -23.58 -9.12
C MET A 131 9.01 -23.49 -9.42
N LEU A 132 8.36 -22.47 -8.85
CA LEU A 132 6.99 -22.09 -9.18
C LEU A 132 7.06 -21.01 -10.24
N VAL A 133 6.51 -21.26 -11.42
CA VAL A 133 6.33 -20.24 -12.47
C VAL A 133 4.86 -19.91 -12.57
N THR A 134 4.53 -18.66 -12.44
CA THR A 134 3.16 -18.13 -12.46
C THR A 134 3.01 -17.18 -13.64
N VAL A 135 2.03 -17.41 -14.48
CA VAL A 135 1.66 -16.55 -15.59
C VAL A 135 0.36 -15.83 -15.25
N THR A 136 0.31 -14.53 -15.46
CA THR A 136 -0.85 -13.69 -15.15
C THR A 136 -1.29 -12.95 -16.40
N CYS A 137 -2.53 -13.18 -16.86
CA CYS A 137 -3.13 -12.48 -18.00
C CYS A 137 -4.64 -12.31 -17.82
N GLU A 138 -5.30 -11.67 -18.80
CA GLU A 138 -6.75 -11.43 -18.76
C GLU A 138 -7.59 -12.69 -19.01
N ASP A 139 -7.06 -13.68 -19.75
CA ASP A 139 -7.74 -14.95 -20.00
C ASP A 139 -7.09 -16.09 -19.21
N PRO A 140 -7.85 -16.78 -18.31
CA PRO A 140 -7.33 -17.91 -17.52
C PRO A 140 -6.88 -19.10 -18.35
N TYR A 141 -7.48 -19.32 -19.51
CA TYR A 141 -7.10 -20.41 -20.40
C TYR A 141 -5.79 -20.09 -21.13
N GLU A 142 -5.60 -18.85 -21.54
CA GLU A 142 -4.38 -18.37 -22.17
C GLU A 142 -3.21 -18.39 -21.16
N ALA A 143 -3.43 -17.93 -19.92
CA ALA A 143 -2.45 -18.06 -18.83
C ALA A 143 -1.99 -19.52 -18.65
N THR A 144 -2.93 -20.45 -18.71
CA THR A 144 -2.63 -21.89 -18.57
C THR A 144 -1.86 -22.43 -19.77
N LYS A 145 -2.21 -22.00 -20.99
CA LYS A 145 -1.55 -22.39 -22.22
C LYS A 145 -0.08 -21.95 -22.22
N ILE A 146 0.15 -20.69 -21.82
CA ILE A 146 1.50 -20.12 -21.70
C ILE A 146 2.30 -20.85 -20.59
N ALA A 147 1.72 -21.04 -19.40
CA ALA A 147 2.39 -21.71 -18.30
C ALA A 147 2.80 -23.16 -18.65
N ASN A 148 1.96 -23.90 -19.37
CA ASN A 148 2.29 -25.25 -19.85
C ASN A 148 3.33 -25.21 -20.98
N ALA A 149 3.30 -24.22 -21.87
CA ALA A 149 4.35 -24.04 -22.88
C ALA A 149 5.71 -23.77 -22.24
N ILE A 150 5.76 -22.94 -21.16
CA ILE A 150 6.97 -22.75 -20.37
C ILE A 150 7.47 -24.07 -19.78
N ALA A 151 6.58 -24.90 -19.25
CA ALA A 151 6.93 -26.19 -18.67
C ALA A 151 7.55 -27.17 -19.70
N GLU A 152 7.19 -27.05 -20.97
CA GLU A 152 7.77 -27.86 -22.03
C GLU A 152 9.07 -27.26 -22.59
N VAL A 153 9.14 -25.95 -22.76
CA VAL A 153 10.28 -25.25 -23.38
C VAL A 153 11.46 -25.09 -22.42
N LEU A 154 11.20 -24.70 -21.17
CA LEU A 154 12.24 -24.34 -20.21
C LEU A 154 13.20 -25.49 -19.87
N PRO A 155 12.74 -26.75 -19.62
CA PRO A 155 13.65 -27.87 -19.37
C PRO A 155 14.63 -28.12 -20.53
N VAL A 156 14.15 -27.99 -21.76
CA VAL A 156 14.98 -28.16 -22.96
C VAL A 156 16.04 -27.06 -23.03
N ARG A 157 15.63 -25.82 -22.82
CA ARG A 157 16.58 -24.69 -22.83
C ARG A 157 17.66 -24.80 -21.75
N ILE A 158 17.28 -25.22 -20.55
CA ILE A 158 18.24 -25.40 -19.45
C ILE A 158 19.26 -26.46 -19.78
N SER A 159 18.83 -27.62 -20.36
CA SER A 159 19.73 -28.69 -20.78
C SER A 159 20.65 -28.29 -21.95
N GLU A 160 20.24 -27.32 -22.79
CA GLU A 160 21.07 -26.75 -23.86
C GLU A 160 22.15 -25.77 -23.31
N VAL A 161 21.88 -25.06 -22.20
CA VAL A 161 22.73 -24.00 -21.69
C VAL A 161 23.65 -24.51 -20.58
N ILE A 162 23.18 -25.45 -19.76
CA ILE A 162 23.91 -25.94 -18.57
C ILE A 162 24.06 -27.47 -18.68
N ASP A 163 25.30 -27.90 -18.86
CA ASP A 163 25.63 -29.32 -18.91
C ASP A 163 25.29 -30.02 -17.58
N GLY A 164 24.54 -31.12 -17.67
CA GLY A 164 24.17 -31.94 -16.52
C GLY A 164 23.00 -31.39 -15.69
N ALA A 165 22.42 -30.26 -16.07
CA ALA A 165 21.17 -29.77 -15.47
C ALA A 165 19.96 -30.49 -16.06
N SER A 166 18.97 -30.77 -15.21
CA SER A 166 17.69 -31.34 -15.65
C SER A 166 16.55 -30.66 -14.87
N MET A 167 15.40 -30.61 -15.49
CA MET A 167 14.18 -30.09 -14.90
C MET A 167 13.00 -31.00 -15.26
N GLU A 168 12.16 -31.29 -14.27
CA GLU A 168 11.00 -32.15 -14.43
C GLU A 168 9.71 -31.44 -14.03
N ILE A 169 8.61 -31.73 -14.72
CA ILE A 169 7.30 -31.17 -14.43
C ILE A 169 6.71 -31.90 -13.22
N VAL A 170 6.55 -31.22 -12.09
CA VAL A 170 5.92 -31.76 -10.88
C VAL A 170 4.40 -31.65 -10.96
N ALA A 171 3.91 -30.51 -11.38
CA ALA A 171 2.48 -30.27 -11.57
C ALA A 171 2.26 -29.34 -12.77
N PRO A 172 1.46 -29.78 -13.76
CA PRO A 172 1.10 -28.91 -14.88
C PRO A 172 0.18 -27.78 -14.40
N ALA A 173 0.15 -26.73 -15.20
CA ALA A 173 -0.75 -25.60 -14.96
C ALA A 173 -2.20 -26.02 -15.28
N ILE A 174 -3.11 -25.57 -14.42
CA ILE A 174 -4.56 -25.74 -14.58
C ILE A 174 -5.25 -24.37 -14.61
N PRO A 175 -6.35 -24.19 -15.35
CA PRO A 175 -7.06 -22.93 -15.39
C PRO A 175 -7.61 -22.56 -14.03
N ASN A 176 -7.21 -21.40 -13.52
CA ASN A 176 -7.75 -20.82 -12.29
C ASN A 176 -8.71 -19.69 -12.67
N LEU A 177 -9.98 -19.87 -12.38
CA LEU A 177 -11.04 -18.88 -12.67
C LEU A 177 -11.20 -17.83 -11.56
N GLU A 178 -10.41 -17.90 -10.49
CA GLU A 178 -10.39 -16.89 -9.44
C GLU A 178 -9.56 -15.68 -9.89
N LYS A 179 -10.15 -14.50 -9.75
CA LYS A 179 -9.48 -13.23 -10.07
C LYS A 179 -8.36 -12.95 -9.07
N VAL A 180 -7.18 -12.69 -9.56
CA VAL A 180 -6.01 -12.34 -8.74
C VAL A 180 -5.87 -10.83 -8.59
N ALA A 181 -6.14 -10.08 -9.66
CA ALA A 181 -6.12 -8.62 -9.64
C ALA A 181 -7.28 -8.04 -10.49
N PRO A 182 -7.67 -6.79 -10.23
CA PRO A 182 -7.28 -5.96 -9.10
C PRO A 182 -7.94 -6.40 -7.79
N SER A 183 -7.23 -6.26 -6.66
CA SER A 183 -7.82 -6.50 -5.36
C SER A 183 -8.69 -5.29 -4.96
N ILE A 184 -10.00 -5.42 -5.08
CA ILE A 184 -10.98 -4.37 -4.75
C ILE A 184 -10.74 -3.78 -3.36
N THR A 185 -10.44 -4.65 -2.39
CA THR A 185 -10.18 -4.24 -0.99
C THR A 185 -8.97 -3.31 -0.87
N GLN A 186 -7.87 -3.60 -1.58
CA GLN A 186 -6.66 -2.78 -1.52
C GLN A 186 -6.89 -1.40 -2.14
N TYR A 187 -7.48 -1.32 -3.32
CA TYR A 187 -7.77 -0.04 -3.99
C TYR A 187 -8.74 0.82 -3.19
N THR A 188 -9.77 0.21 -2.58
CA THR A 188 -10.73 0.90 -1.70
C THR A 188 -10.03 1.42 -0.44
N ALA A 189 -9.16 0.62 0.19
CA ALA A 189 -8.40 1.02 1.37
C ALA A 189 -7.41 2.16 1.06
N ILE A 190 -6.69 2.08 -0.06
CA ILE A 190 -5.79 3.15 -0.51
C ILE A 190 -6.58 4.44 -0.77
N GLY A 191 -7.72 4.35 -1.45
CA GLY A 191 -8.61 5.48 -1.70
C GLY A 191 -9.06 6.15 -0.39
N LEU A 192 -9.50 5.35 0.60
CA LEU A 192 -9.92 5.83 1.90
C LEU A 192 -8.78 6.57 2.64
N VAL A 193 -7.59 5.98 2.71
CA VAL A 193 -6.43 6.61 3.39
C VAL A 193 -6.05 7.91 2.71
N LEU A 194 -5.96 7.93 1.38
CA LEU A 194 -5.65 9.15 0.62
C LEU A 194 -6.72 10.23 0.81
N GLY A 195 -7.99 9.87 0.81
CA GLY A 195 -9.10 10.80 1.06
C GLY A 195 -9.04 11.44 2.43
N ILE A 196 -8.73 10.66 3.48
CA ILE A 196 -8.53 11.16 4.84
C ILE A 196 -7.33 12.12 4.88
N LEU A 197 -6.18 11.75 4.31
CA LEU A 197 -4.98 12.59 4.30
C LEU A 197 -5.25 13.93 3.62
N ILE A 198 -5.84 13.92 2.44
CA ILE A 198 -6.15 15.14 1.68
C ILE A 198 -7.12 16.03 2.47
N SER A 199 -8.16 15.45 3.09
CA SER A 199 -9.14 16.21 3.86
C SER A 199 -8.54 16.84 5.12
N VAL A 200 -7.65 16.13 5.82
CA VAL A 200 -6.94 16.66 6.98
C VAL A 200 -6.03 17.83 6.59
N ILE A 201 -5.26 17.67 5.51
CA ILE A 201 -4.40 18.76 5.00
C ILE A 201 -5.26 19.98 4.62
N ALA A 202 -6.35 19.77 3.89
CA ALA A 202 -7.26 20.87 3.52
C ALA A 202 -7.85 21.57 4.74
N LEU A 203 -8.26 20.84 5.77
CA LEU A 203 -8.78 21.42 7.01
C LEU A 203 -7.70 22.18 7.81
N ILE A 204 -6.46 21.70 7.82
CA ILE A 204 -5.35 22.41 8.45
C ILE A 204 -5.09 23.75 7.72
N VAL A 205 -5.06 23.73 6.39
CA VAL A 205 -4.88 24.96 5.59
C VAL A 205 -6.02 25.93 5.86
N LEU A 206 -7.26 25.46 5.89
CA LEU A 206 -8.43 26.31 6.21
C LEU A 206 -8.36 26.84 7.65
N ALA A 207 -7.88 26.04 8.60
CA ALA A 207 -7.71 26.49 10.00
C ALA A 207 -6.60 27.53 10.15
N LEU A 208 -5.54 27.44 9.35
CA LEU A 208 -4.45 28.43 9.33
C LEU A 208 -4.85 29.74 8.62
N MET A 209 -5.80 29.69 7.68
CA MET A 209 -6.36 30.85 7.00
C MET A 209 -7.52 31.50 7.76
N ASP A 210 -7.96 30.93 8.87
CA ASP A 210 -9.05 31.45 9.70
C ASP A 210 -8.49 32.43 10.73
N ASP A 211 -8.44 33.72 10.38
CA ASP A 211 -7.97 34.81 11.22
C ASP A 211 -9.00 35.24 12.31
N THR A 212 -10.02 34.42 12.53
CA THR A 212 -11.09 34.75 13.49
C THR A 212 -10.61 34.59 14.93
N ILE A 213 -10.73 35.65 15.73
CA ILE A 213 -10.44 35.64 17.19
C ILE A 213 -11.49 34.76 17.89
N HIS A 214 -11.08 33.57 18.35
CA HIS A 214 -11.97 32.59 18.96
C HIS A 214 -11.96 32.54 20.47
N ASP A 215 -10.84 32.88 21.11
CA ASP A 215 -10.66 32.78 22.56
C ASP A 215 -10.14 34.09 23.17
N GLU A 216 -10.57 34.38 24.40
CA GLU A 216 -10.16 35.56 25.18
C GLU A 216 -8.66 35.55 25.46
N GLU A 217 -8.09 34.36 25.64
CA GLU A 217 -6.69 34.11 25.94
C GLU A 217 -5.79 34.55 24.77
N TYR A 218 -6.23 34.39 23.54
CA TYR A 218 -5.54 34.88 22.34
C TYR A 218 -5.41 36.41 22.31
N VAL A 219 -6.46 37.16 22.76
CA VAL A 219 -6.41 38.61 22.79
C VAL A 219 -5.44 39.10 23.88
N LEU A 220 -5.39 38.40 25.01
CA LEU A 220 -4.48 38.73 26.11
C LEU A 220 -3.02 38.45 25.76
N GLU A 221 -2.74 37.35 25.12
CA GLU A 221 -1.37 36.94 24.72
C GLU A 221 -0.84 37.73 23.52
N THR A 222 -1.69 37.99 22.53
CA THR A 222 -1.27 38.64 21.28
C THR A 222 -1.19 40.16 21.40
N TYR A 223 -2.15 40.78 22.08
CA TYR A 223 -2.27 42.25 22.15
C TYR A 223 -1.93 42.85 23.47
N ASN A 224 -1.71 42.05 24.51
CA ASN A 224 -1.37 42.50 25.88
C ASN A 224 -2.32 43.58 26.42
N TYR A 225 -3.58 43.60 26.00
CA TYR A 225 -4.61 44.51 26.53
C TYR A 225 -5.52 43.78 27.52
N PRO A 226 -5.89 44.42 28.65
CA PRO A 226 -6.81 43.81 29.59
C PRO A 226 -8.22 43.74 28.99
N ILE A 227 -8.88 42.59 29.12
CA ILE A 227 -10.27 42.41 28.71
C ILE A 227 -11.17 43.14 29.73
N LEU A 228 -11.83 44.19 29.29
CA LEU A 228 -12.67 45.04 30.16
C LEU A 228 -14.06 44.43 30.41
N GLY A 229 -14.50 43.51 29.57
CA GLY A 229 -15.77 42.84 29.74
C GLY A 229 -16.09 41.90 28.59
N LYS A 230 -16.90 40.86 28.86
CA LYS A 230 -17.40 39.89 27.90
C LYS A 230 -18.91 40.08 27.74
N VAL A 231 -19.37 40.32 26.53
CA VAL A 231 -20.79 40.40 26.22
C VAL A 231 -21.24 39.00 25.73
N PRO A 232 -22.05 38.30 26.51
CA PRO A 232 -22.54 36.97 26.08
C PRO A 232 -23.50 37.11 24.89
N ASP A 233 -23.42 36.17 23.94
CA ASP A 233 -24.36 36.05 22.85
C ASP A 233 -25.73 35.58 23.39
N LEU A 234 -26.66 36.52 23.50
CA LEU A 234 -28.02 36.26 24.01
C LEU A 234 -28.87 35.41 23.06
N LEU A 235 -28.50 35.32 21.80
CA LEU A 235 -29.24 34.53 20.80
C LEU A 235 -28.87 33.04 20.85
N ASN A 236 -27.69 32.70 21.34
CA ASN A 236 -27.20 31.33 21.47
C ASN A 236 -27.15 30.81 22.92
N ALA A 237 -27.82 31.50 23.86
CA ALA A 237 -27.90 31.12 25.26
C ALA A 237 -28.78 29.90 25.56
N GLY A 238 -28.80 28.92 24.64
CA GLY A 238 -29.41 27.62 24.86
C GLY A 238 -28.63 26.81 25.88
N ASN A 239 -29.12 26.79 27.15
CA ASN A 239 -28.85 25.79 28.19
C ASN A 239 -27.46 25.75 28.84
N LYS A 240 -26.79 26.85 29.10
CA LYS A 240 -25.78 26.87 30.18
C LYS A 240 -26.34 27.62 31.38
N SER A 241 -26.84 26.87 32.37
CA SER A 241 -27.23 27.39 33.69
C SER A 241 -26.06 28.15 34.33
N TYR A 242 -26.19 29.47 34.40
CA TYR A 242 -25.28 30.29 35.17
C TYR A 242 -25.48 29.99 36.66
N GLY A 243 -24.59 29.23 37.27
CA GLY A 243 -24.54 29.04 38.70
C GLY A 243 -24.19 30.35 39.39
N TYR A 244 -25.19 31.01 39.96
CA TYR A 244 -25.00 32.11 40.91
C TYR A 244 -24.15 31.60 42.06
N TYR A 245 -22.95 32.13 42.23
CA TYR A 245 -22.18 31.95 43.44
C TYR A 245 -22.88 32.65 44.59
N SER A 246 -23.72 31.93 45.33
CA SER A 246 -24.23 32.33 46.63
C SER A 246 -23.07 32.28 47.61
N GLN A 247 -22.50 33.45 47.93
CA GLN A 247 -21.59 33.62 49.05
C GLN A 247 -22.35 33.36 50.34
N LYS A 248 -22.18 32.17 50.89
CA LYS A 248 -22.66 31.79 52.21
C LYS A 248 -21.78 32.45 53.26
N HIS A 249 -22.16 33.66 53.71
CA HIS A 249 -21.62 34.26 54.93
C HIS A 249 -21.80 33.30 56.12
N LYS A 250 -20.73 32.62 56.54
CA LYS A 250 -20.65 32.02 57.85
C LYS A 250 -20.52 33.13 58.87
N ARG A 251 -21.63 33.53 59.55
CA ARG A 251 -21.62 34.24 60.76
C ARG A 251 -20.94 33.38 61.84
N ALA A 252 -19.82 33.87 62.37
CA ALA A 252 -19.29 33.44 63.62
C ALA A 252 -20.27 33.94 64.73
N GLY A 253 -20.66 33.04 65.62
CA GLY A 253 -21.48 33.37 66.80
C GLY A 253 -21.24 32.31 67.86
N ASN A 254 -20.52 32.78 68.89
CA ASN A 254 -20.40 32.23 70.25
C ASN A 254 -20.01 30.79 70.48
#